data_e377b9a1b1c75f47e537156b7eecf8b5
#
_entry.id   e377b9a1b1c75f47e537156b7eecf8b5
#
_cell.length_a   1.000
_cell.length_b   1.000
_cell.length_c   1.000
_cell.angle_alpha   90.00
_cell.angle_beta   90.00
_cell.angle_gamma   90.00
#
_symmetry.space_group_name_H-M   'P 1'
#
loop_
_entity.id
_entity.type
_entity.pdbx_description
1 polymer ?
#
loop_
_entity_poly.entity_id
_entity_poly.type
_entity_poly.pdbx_seq_one_letter_code
_entity_poly.pdbx_strand_id
1 'polypeptide(L)'
;MTVNIPFDMQRTGALISRLRKERGMTQMQLADALGISYQAVSNWERGLSMPDISKLPELAELFGTTIDELLGRRCPVIEQAAKGLLDEHLQTAAITVEEAAEAAPFLPPEQAEALAAHVLETAAAEAAIDLASLLPFMSTTQVDALLQKRLAMNDYAALLPFCSTSAIDAAVQARLESGEAIAPFLPFLSNAALKAAWNTRTTQGHSTAEFLPFLPTSEIDLIALDRSERGEVFAEYLPFMSDGALMRLLRQRVQRQQSVTMLLPFLPESAIRQLASTFTDE
;
A
#
# COMPACT_ATOMS: atom_id res chain seq x y z
N MET A 1 5.89 10.05 -16.32
CA MET A 1 5.16 10.24 -15.06
C MET A 1 5.44 11.67 -14.60
N THR A 2 4.46 12.55 -14.68
CA THR A 2 4.56 13.92 -14.17
C THR A 2 4.42 13.82 -12.65
N VAL A 3 5.51 14.04 -11.93
CA VAL A 3 5.49 14.19 -10.48
C VAL A 3 4.76 15.52 -10.23
N ASN A 4 3.50 15.43 -9.83
CA ASN A 4 2.74 16.59 -9.37
C ASN A 4 3.16 16.84 -7.91
N ILE A 5 4.19 17.64 -7.69
CA ILE A 5 4.58 18.08 -6.36
C ILE A 5 3.64 19.26 -6.03
N PRO A 6 2.65 19.09 -5.16
CA PRO A 6 1.81 20.20 -4.77
C PRO A 6 2.68 21.22 -4.02
N PHE A 7 2.63 22.49 -4.44
CA PHE A 7 3.23 23.58 -3.67
C PHE A 7 2.51 23.67 -2.33
N ASP A 8 3.23 23.46 -1.24
CA ASP A 8 2.68 23.58 0.10
C ASP A 8 2.60 25.07 0.49
N MET A 9 1.40 25.63 0.33
CA MET A 9 1.12 27.03 0.67
C MET A 9 1.35 27.33 2.15
N GLN A 10 1.08 26.37 3.04
CA GLN A 10 1.26 26.56 4.48
C GLN A 10 2.74 26.60 4.85
N ARG A 11 3.55 25.68 4.28
CA ARG A 11 5.00 25.62 4.48
C ARG A 11 5.70 26.87 3.94
N THR A 12 5.36 27.27 2.71
CA THR A 12 5.87 28.50 2.09
C THR A 12 5.48 29.73 2.93
N GLY A 13 4.24 29.83 3.37
CA GLY A 13 3.76 30.92 4.18
C GLY A 13 4.46 31.01 5.54
N ALA A 14 4.64 29.88 6.22
CA ALA A 14 5.36 29.78 7.48
C ALA A 14 6.84 30.22 7.32
N LEU A 15 7.49 29.81 6.21
CA LEU A 15 8.85 30.23 5.89
C LEU A 15 8.98 31.73 5.64
N ILE A 16 8.09 32.30 4.84
CA ILE A 16 8.04 33.77 4.61
C ILE A 16 7.89 34.50 5.95
N SER A 17 6.96 34.06 6.80
CA SER A 17 6.75 34.66 8.13
C SER A 17 7.99 34.60 9.02
N ARG A 18 8.71 33.46 9.01
CA ARG A 18 9.95 33.27 9.74
C ARG A 18 11.05 34.20 9.24
N LEU A 19 11.36 34.18 7.92
CA LEU A 19 12.40 35.00 7.32
C LEU A 19 12.15 36.50 7.52
N ARG A 20 10.90 36.93 7.41
CA ARG A 20 10.51 38.33 7.71
C ARG A 20 10.81 38.70 9.16
N LYS A 21 10.44 37.83 10.12
CA LYS A 21 10.69 38.04 11.56
C LYS A 21 12.18 38.06 11.90
N GLU A 22 12.97 37.19 11.30
CA GLU A 22 14.42 37.15 11.44
C GLU A 22 15.09 38.45 11.00
N ARG A 23 14.45 39.17 10.03
CA ARG A 23 14.90 40.48 9.59
C ARG A 23 14.25 41.67 10.37
N GLY A 24 13.48 41.38 11.40
CA GLY A 24 12.84 42.39 12.22
C GLY A 24 11.74 43.19 11.52
N MET A 25 11.24 42.68 10.37
CA MET A 25 10.23 43.40 9.58
C MET A 25 8.80 43.07 10.06
N THR A 26 7.91 44.09 9.99
CA THR A 26 6.47 43.88 10.11
C THR A 26 5.89 43.41 8.76
N GLN A 27 4.68 42.85 8.76
CA GLN A 27 3.98 42.47 7.50
C GLN A 27 3.74 43.71 6.60
N MET A 28 3.51 44.88 7.18
CA MET A 28 3.37 46.11 6.45
C MET A 28 4.66 46.53 5.74
N GLN A 29 5.80 46.44 6.45
CA GLN A 29 7.12 46.76 5.84
C GLN A 29 7.48 45.79 4.74
N LEU A 30 7.13 44.50 4.86
CA LEU A 30 7.33 43.53 3.77
C LEU A 30 6.42 43.88 2.59
N ALA A 31 5.17 44.25 2.82
CA ALA A 31 4.24 44.66 1.78
C ALA A 31 4.75 45.88 1.01
N ASP A 32 5.21 46.90 1.75
CA ASP A 32 5.78 48.14 1.17
C ASP A 32 7.03 47.84 0.34
N ALA A 33 7.93 46.98 0.84
CA ALA A 33 9.16 46.60 0.14
C ALA A 33 8.89 45.89 -1.19
N LEU A 34 7.80 45.12 -1.27
CA LEU A 34 7.42 44.37 -2.47
C LEU A 34 6.40 45.11 -3.36
N GLY A 35 5.93 46.30 -2.94
CA GLY A 35 4.92 47.04 -3.66
C GLY A 35 3.56 46.34 -3.77
N ILE A 36 3.14 45.62 -2.71
CA ILE A 36 1.89 44.85 -2.65
C ILE A 36 1.06 45.25 -1.43
N SER A 37 -0.16 44.73 -1.32
CA SER A 37 -0.99 44.97 -0.18
C SER A 37 -0.57 44.16 1.07
N TYR A 38 -0.76 44.75 2.26
CA TYR A 38 -0.64 44.05 3.53
C TYR A 38 -1.45 42.74 3.56
N GLN A 39 -2.65 42.77 2.98
CA GLN A 39 -3.56 41.65 2.92
C GLN A 39 -2.92 40.46 2.16
N ALA A 40 -2.17 40.74 1.09
CA ALA A 40 -1.48 39.71 0.33
C ALA A 40 -0.43 39.03 1.18
N VAL A 41 0.44 39.77 1.87
CA VAL A 41 1.45 39.22 2.80
C VAL A 41 0.79 38.39 3.90
N SER A 42 -0.29 38.90 4.50
CA SER A 42 -1.04 38.20 5.54
C SER A 42 -1.65 36.88 5.03
N ASN A 43 -2.15 36.85 3.79
CA ASN A 43 -2.69 35.65 3.19
C ASN A 43 -1.58 34.61 2.89
N TRP A 44 -0.42 35.05 2.41
CA TRP A 44 0.73 34.18 2.20
C TRP A 44 1.18 33.54 3.50
N GLU A 45 1.40 34.34 4.57
CA GLU A 45 1.88 33.81 5.85
C GLU A 45 0.89 32.86 6.54
N ARG A 46 -0.40 32.96 6.23
CA ARG A 46 -1.44 32.02 6.70
C ARG A 46 -1.64 30.81 5.79
N GLY A 47 -0.91 30.74 4.68
CA GLY A 47 -1.06 29.66 3.70
C GLY A 47 -2.40 29.67 2.95
N LEU A 48 -3.05 30.85 2.85
CA LEU A 48 -4.32 31.04 2.13
C LEU A 48 -4.12 31.35 0.64
N SER A 49 -2.93 31.82 0.27
CA SER A 49 -2.51 32.05 -1.12
C SER A 49 -1.00 31.96 -1.24
N MET A 50 -0.51 31.69 -2.46
CA MET A 50 0.92 31.77 -2.79
C MET A 50 1.29 33.17 -3.24
N PRO A 51 2.57 33.58 -3.08
CA PRO A 51 3.13 34.68 -3.82
C PRO A 51 2.99 34.49 -5.33
N ASP A 52 2.71 35.59 -6.04
CA ASP A 52 2.81 35.57 -7.50
C ASP A 52 4.24 35.19 -7.95
N ILE A 53 4.36 34.46 -9.05
CA ILE A 53 5.65 33.99 -9.55
C ILE A 53 6.61 35.16 -9.82
N SER A 54 6.09 36.33 -10.19
CA SER A 54 6.87 37.53 -10.39
C SER A 54 7.47 38.10 -9.10
N LYS A 55 6.89 37.78 -7.94
CA LYS A 55 7.35 38.24 -6.63
C LYS A 55 8.33 37.29 -5.94
N LEU A 56 8.49 36.08 -6.45
CA LEU A 56 9.43 35.12 -5.88
C LEU A 56 10.90 35.58 -5.98
N PRO A 57 11.38 36.15 -7.11
CA PRO A 57 12.74 36.68 -7.17
C PRO A 57 12.99 37.83 -6.19
N GLU A 58 12.03 38.77 -6.06
CA GLU A 58 12.12 39.91 -5.14
C GLU A 58 12.16 39.42 -3.67
N LEU A 59 11.34 38.43 -3.33
CA LEU A 59 11.37 37.79 -2.01
C LEU A 59 12.69 37.09 -1.74
N ALA A 60 13.22 36.35 -2.72
CA ALA A 60 14.48 35.62 -2.60
C ALA A 60 15.65 36.60 -2.35
N GLU A 61 15.71 37.69 -3.12
CA GLU A 61 16.71 38.75 -2.93
C GLU A 61 16.55 39.46 -1.59
N LEU A 62 15.33 39.85 -1.22
CA LEU A 62 15.02 40.54 0.04
C LEU A 62 15.43 39.66 1.24
N PHE A 63 15.20 38.37 1.18
CA PHE A 63 15.51 37.46 2.29
C PHE A 63 16.90 36.80 2.17
N GLY A 64 17.67 37.05 1.10
CA GLY A 64 18.98 36.42 0.87
C GLY A 64 18.88 34.89 0.79
N THR A 65 17.85 34.40 0.17
CA THR A 65 17.52 32.99 -0.01
C THR A 65 17.33 32.68 -1.50
N THR A 66 17.02 31.45 -1.86
CA THR A 66 16.69 31.06 -3.23
C THR A 66 15.18 30.91 -3.43
N ILE A 67 14.71 30.95 -4.69
CA ILE A 67 13.31 30.68 -5.01
C ILE A 67 12.93 29.26 -4.59
N ASP A 68 13.83 28.29 -4.78
CA ASP A 68 13.57 26.89 -4.38
C ASP A 68 13.41 26.77 -2.87
N GLU A 69 14.18 27.51 -2.07
CA GLU A 69 14.01 27.61 -0.63
C GLU A 69 12.66 28.19 -0.25
N LEU A 70 12.26 29.30 -0.89
CA LEU A 70 10.96 29.94 -0.62
C LEU A 70 9.80 29.02 -0.93
N LEU A 71 9.92 28.22 -1.98
CA LEU A 71 8.91 27.24 -2.37
C LEU A 71 8.96 25.94 -1.55
N GLY A 72 9.77 25.91 -0.49
CA GLY A 72 9.87 24.75 0.39
C GLY A 72 10.62 23.55 -0.21
N ARG A 73 11.39 23.76 -1.28
CA ARG A 73 12.13 22.70 -1.97
C ARG A 73 13.50 22.37 -1.36
N ARG A 74 13.89 22.99 -0.25
CA ARG A 74 15.05 22.54 0.49
C ARG A 74 14.70 21.25 1.24
N CYS A 75 15.23 20.17 0.79
CA CYS A 75 15.34 18.98 1.58
C CYS A 75 16.79 18.89 2.10
N PRO A 76 17.07 19.18 3.38
CA PRO A 76 18.42 19.12 3.95
C PRO A 76 19.09 17.77 3.69
N VAL A 77 18.30 16.70 3.69
CA VAL A 77 18.76 15.34 3.40
C VAL A 77 19.38 15.24 2.00
N ILE A 78 18.72 15.79 0.96
CA ILE A 78 19.23 15.78 -0.43
C ILE A 78 20.51 16.63 -0.53
N GLU A 79 20.54 17.79 0.13
CA GLU A 79 21.72 18.66 0.10
C GLU A 79 22.93 17.99 0.75
N GLN A 80 22.74 17.34 1.89
CA GLN A 80 23.82 16.63 2.57
C GLN A 80 24.26 15.39 1.80
N ALA A 81 23.32 14.68 1.20
CA ALA A 81 23.65 13.56 0.31
C ALA A 81 24.47 14.01 -0.89
N ALA A 82 24.11 15.13 -1.54
CA ALA A 82 24.86 15.70 -2.67
C ALA A 82 26.29 16.14 -2.29
N LYS A 83 26.51 16.49 -1.03
CA LYS A 83 27.85 16.80 -0.46
C LYS A 83 28.63 15.58 -0.01
N GLY A 84 28.02 14.38 -0.03
CA GLY A 84 28.61 13.15 0.54
C GLY A 84 28.61 13.11 2.07
N LEU A 85 27.76 13.90 2.72
CA LEU A 85 27.69 14.07 4.17
C LEU A 85 26.40 13.47 4.77
N LEU A 86 25.73 12.58 4.02
CA LEU A 86 24.46 12.00 4.48
C LEU A 86 24.63 11.24 5.82
N ASP A 87 25.66 10.42 5.94
CA ASP A 87 25.89 9.61 7.14
C ASP A 87 26.11 10.47 8.40
N GLU A 88 26.84 11.58 8.28
CA GLU A 88 27.02 12.54 9.37
C GLU A 88 25.70 13.23 9.71
N HIS A 89 24.91 13.54 8.70
CA HIS A 89 23.60 14.18 8.88
C HIS A 89 22.61 13.24 9.58
N LEU A 90 22.57 11.96 9.20
CA LEU A 90 21.76 10.94 9.88
C LEU A 90 22.11 10.79 11.37
N GLN A 91 23.38 10.99 11.76
CA GLN A 91 23.82 10.88 13.16
C GLN A 91 23.47 12.11 14.00
N THR A 92 23.29 13.27 13.39
CA THR A 92 23.18 14.55 14.11
C THR A 92 21.80 15.21 14.02
N ALA A 93 21.01 14.89 13.00
CA ALA A 93 19.71 15.51 12.73
C ALA A 93 18.55 14.55 13.06
N ALA A 94 17.50 15.10 13.66
CA ALA A 94 16.22 14.41 13.74
C ALA A 94 15.51 14.56 12.37
N ILE A 95 15.39 13.47 11.63
CA ILE A 95 14.75 13.44 10.31
C ILE A 95 13.35 12.87 10.47
N THR A 96 12.35 13.60 9.98
CA THR A 96 10.96 13.13 9.99
C THR A 96 10.69 12.14 8.85
N VAL A 97 9.62 11.35 8.98
CA VAL A 97 9.16 10.43 7.91
C VAL A 97 8.87 11.19 6.62
N GLU A 98 8.25 12.37 6.74
CA GLU A 98 7.92 13.23 5.61
C GLU A 98 9.17 13.71 4.87
N GLU A 99 10.18 14.19 5.61
CA GLU A 99 11.46 14.63 5.01
C GLU A 99 12.18 13.47 4.33
N ALA A 100 12.16 12.30 4.95
CA ALA A 100 12.76 11.10 4.36
C ALA A 100 11.99 10.64 3.11
N ALA A 101 10.67 10.66 3.12
CA ALA A 101 9.84 10.31 1.98
C ALA A 101 10.00 11.28 0.79
N GLU A 102 10.21 12.58 1.08
CA GLU A 102 10.53 13.58 0.06
C GLU A 102 11.92 13.36 -0.55
N ALA A 103 12.90 12.93 0.25
CA ALA A 103 14.28 12.75 -0.19
C ALA A 103 14.53 11.43 -0.92
N ALA A 104 13.95 10.33 -0.42
CA ALA A 104 14.26 8.97 -0.86
C ALA A 104 14.20 8.74 -2.38
N PRO A 105 13.22 9.29 -3.16
CA PRO A 105 13.16 9.14 -4.60
C PRO A 105 14.35 9.73 -5.37
N PHE A 106 15.10 10.65 -4.76
CA PHE A 106 16.23 11.37 -5.38
C PHE A 106 17.59 10.82 -4.95
N LEU A 107 17.60 9.88 -4.01
CA LEU A 107 18.83 9.29 -3.49
C LEU A 107 19.19 8.00 -4.24
N PRO A 108 20.48 7.64 -4.32
CA PRO A 108 20.88 6.29 -4.70
C PRO A 108 20.22 5.25 -3.79
N PRO A 109 19.91 4.03 -4.31
CA PRO A 109 19.19 3.01 -3.55
C PRO A 109 19.78 2.72 -2.16
N GLU A 110 21.12 2.64 -2.05
CA GLU A 110 21.83 2.39 -0.79
C GLU A 110 21.60 3.52 0.23
N GLN A 111 21.60 4.77 -0.22
CA GLN A 111 21.35 5.93 0.64
C GLN A 111 19.89 6.06 1.05
N ALA A 112 18.97 5.75 0.13
CA ALA A 112 17.54 5.72 0.44
C ALA A 112 17.20 4.64 1.47
N GLU A 113 17.83 3.45 1.36
CA GLU A 113 17.71 2.36 2.34
C GLU A 113 18.27 2.76 3.71
N ALA A 114 19.46 3.39 3.76
CA ALA A 114 20.06 3.87 4.99
C ALA A 114 19.20 4.95 5.68
N LEU A 115 18.62 5.87 4.88
CA LEU A 115 17.71 6.89 5.36
C LEU A 115 16.43 6.27 5.97
N ALA A 116 15.83 5.31 5.28
CA ALA A 116 14.65 4.60 5.76
C ALA A 116 14.94 3.81 7.05
N ALA A 117 16.11 3.15 7.13
CA ALA A 117 16.56 2.46 8.34
C ALA A 117 16.68 3.41 9.54
N HIS A 118 17.32 4.57 9.33
CA HIS A 118 17.52 5.58 10.38
C HIS A 118 16.17 6.09 10.92
N VAL A 119 15.23 6.42 10.02
CA VAL A 119 13.89 6.87 10.42
C VAL A 119 13.15 5.78 11.20
N LEU A 120 13.27 4.52 10.79
CA LEU A 120 12.68 3.39 11.52
C LEU A 120 13.21 3.25 12.93
N GLU A 121 14.51 3.43 13.13
CA GLU A 121 15.15 3.33 14.45
C GLU A 121 14.75 4.47 15.37
N THR A 122 14.69 5.70 14.83
CA THR A 122 14.35 6.91 15.59
C THR A 122 12.87 7.04 15.85
N ALA A 123 12.02 6.65 14.89
CA ALA A 123 10.57 6.73 14.97
C ALA A 123 9.90 5.51 15.64
N ALA A 124 10.66 4.44 15.92
CA ALA A 124 10.13 3.19 16.49
C ALA A 124 9.47 3.35 17.88
N ALA A 125 9.63 4.49 18.54
CA ALA A 125 8.99 4.79 19.82
C ALA A 125 7.56 5.33 19.69
N GLU A 126 7.11 5.77 18.50
CA GLU A 126 5.78 6.31 18.28
C GLU A 126 4.91 5.32 17.51
N ALA A 127 3.89 4.79 18.15
CA ALA A 127 3.06 3.67 17.67
C ALA A 127 2.19 3.97 16.45
N ALA A 128 2.17 5.19 15.90
CA ALA A 128 1.22 5.61 14.86
C ALA A 128 1.88 6.30 13.65
N ILE A 129 3.12 5.93 13.29
CA ILE A 129 3.80 6.57 12.16
C ILE A 129 3.41 5.85 10.87
N ASP A 130 2.88 6.60 9.91
CA ASP A 130 2.63 6.13 8.56
C ASP A 130 3.94 6.02 7.78
N LEU A 131 4.48 4.80 7.72
CA LEU A 131 5.68 4.46 6.97
C LEU A 131 5.40 4.08 5.51
N ALA A 132 4.15 4.11 5.06
CA ALA A 132 3.76 3.63 3.74
C ALA A 132 4.54 4.32 2.60
N SER A 133 4.87 5.60 2.77
CA SER A 133 5.64 6.38 1.81
C SER A 133 7.11 5.97 1.69
N LEU A 134 7.68 5.32 2.71
CA LEU A 134 9.07 4.85 2.74
C LEU A 134 9.24 3.39 2.32
N LEU A 135 8.18 2.58 2.39
CA LEU A 135 8.24 1.14 2.08
C LEU A 135 8.91 0.81 0.73
N PRO A 136 8.67 1.56 -0.37
CA PRO A 136 9.32 1.28 -1.66
C PRO A 136 10.85 1.45 -1.65
N PHE A 137 11.40 2.15 -0.66
CA PHE A 137 12.82 2.45 -0.53
C PHE A 137 13.52 1.58 0.51
N MET A 138 12.77 0.73 1.20
CA MET A 138 13.30 -0.20 2.21
C MET A 138 13.73 -1.51 1.58
N SER A 139 14.76 -2.14 2.14
CA SER A 139 15.08 -3.51 1.78
C SER A 139 14.03 -4.50 2.30
N THR A 140 13.89 -5.61 1.59
CA THR A 140 12.97 -6.69 2.00
C THR A 140 13.25 -7.16 3.43
N THR A 141 14.52 -7.21 3.83
CA THR A 141 14.92 -7.61 5.19
C THR A 141 14.45 -6.63 6.26
N GLN A 142 14.47 -5.33 5.96
CA GLN A 142 13.95 -4.28 6.87
C GLN A 142 12.43 -4.38 7.00
N VAL A 143 11.73 -4.58 5.89
CA VAL A 143 10.27 -4.73 5.89
C VAL A 143 9.85 -6.01 6.62
N ASP A 144 10.55 -7.12 6.43
CA ASP A 144 10.30 -8.37 7.14
C ASP A 144 10.49 -8.24 8.65
N ALA A 145 11.54 -7.53 9.08
CA ALA A 145 11.75 -7.24 10.50
C ALA A 145 10.66 -6.33 11.09
N LEU A 146 10.18 -5.36 10.30
CA LEU A 146 9.07 -4.48 10.67
C LEU A 146 7.76 -5.26 10.77
N LEU A 147 7.49 -6.20 9.86
CA LEU A 147 6.33 -7.08 9.90
C LEU A 147 6.22 -7.79 11.24
N GLN A 148 7.31 -8.40 11.72
CA GLN A 148 7.32 -9.11 13.01
C GLN A 148 6.93 -8.20 14.19
N LYS A 149 7.36 -6.96 14.20
CA LYS A 149 7.00 -5.98 15.23
C LYS A 149 5.53 -5.53 15.13
N ARG A 150 5.04 -5.31 13.92
CA ARG A 150 3.69 -4.77 13.65
C ARG A 150 2.58 -5.84 13.73
N LEU A 151 2.92 -7.12 13.60
CA LEU A 151 1.95 -8.22 13.79
C LEU A 151 1.28 -8.16 15.16
N ALA A 152 2.03 -7.89 16.23
CA ALA A 152 1.50 -7.78 17.58
C ALA A 152 0.54 -6.59 17.76
N MET A 153 0.66 -5.56 16.95
CA MET A 153 -0.19 -4.35 16.97
C MET A 153 -1.39 -4.45 16.01
N ASN A 154 -1.46 -5.53 15.22
CA ASN A 154 -2.44 -5.72 14.14
C ASN A 154 -2.42 -4.60 13.07
N ASP A 155 -1.26 -3.97 12.87
CA ASP A 155 -1.00 -2.87 11.94
C ASP A 155 0.07 -3.26 10.90
N TYR A 156 -0.24 -4.19 10.02
CA TYR A 156 0.70 -4.80 9.09
C TYR A 156 0.24 -4.80 7.62
N ALA A 157 -1.02 -4.46 7.34
CA ALA A 157 -1.60 -4.65 6.01
C ALA A 157 -0.83 -3.92 4.90
N ALA A 158 -0.34 -2.70 5.18
CA ALA A 158 0.43 -1.90 4.24
C ALA A 158 1.81 -2.49 3.94
N LEU A 159 2.36 -3.35 4.81
CA LEU A 159 3.68 -3.96 4.67
C LEU A 159 3.66 -5.16 3.71
N LEU A 160 2.54 -5.90 3.64
CA LEU A 160 2.45 -7.19 2.96
C LEU A 160 2.95 -7.19 1.51
N PRO A 161 2.65 -6.17 0.66
CA PRO A 161 3.16 -6.12 -0.71
C PRO A 161 4.68 -6.01 -0.83
N PHE A 162 5.38 -5.61 0.24
CA PHE A 162 6.81 -5.36 0.27
C PHE A 162 7.59 -6.42 1.05
N CYS A 163 6.89 -7.31 1.76
CA CYS A 163 7.51 -8.41 2.52
C CYS A 163 7.97 -9.55 1.61
N SER A 164 8.96 -10.31 2.08
CA SER A 164 9.30 -11.58 1.44
C SER A 164 8.17 -12.60 1.62
N THR A 165 7.99 -13.45 0.62
CA THR A 165 7.04 -14.56 0.70
C THR A 165 7.33 -15.48 1.89
N SER A 166 8.61 -15.68 2.22
CA SER A 166 9.03 -16.50 3.37
C SER A 166 8.62 -15.90 4.72
N ALA A 167 8.71 -14.57 4.87
CA ALA A 167 8.28 -13.89 6.10
C ALA A 167 6.75 -13.94 6.26
N ILE A 168 6.02 -13.79 5.16
CA ILE A 168 4.56 -13.90 5.13
C ILE A 168 4.12 -15.32 5.47
N ASP A 169 4.73 -16.34 4.85
CA ASP A 169 4.43 -17.75 5.12
C ASP A 169 4.66 -18.10 6.59
N ALA A 170 5.76 -17.62 7.18
CA ALA A 170 6.07 -17.82 8.61
C ALA A 170 5.06 -17.12 9.52
N ALA A 171 4.65 -15.88 9.18
CA ALA A 171 3.65 -15.14 9.93
C ALA A 171 2.30 -15.85 9.94
N VAL A 172 1.88 -16.38 8.78
CA VAL A 172 0.63 -17.13 8.65
C VAL A 172 0.67 -18.44 9.43
N GLN A 173 1.80 -19.16 9.40
CA GLN A 173 1.95 -20.39 10.19
C GLN A 173 1.74 -20.12 11.69
N ALA A 174 2.35 -19.08 12.24
CA ALA A 174 2.18 -18.70 13.63
C ALA A 174 0.72 -18.30 13.96
N ARG A 175 0.04 -17.57 13.06
CA ARG A 175 -1.36 -17.15 13.23
C ARG A 175 -2.35 -18.32 13.13
N LEU A 176 -2.05 -19.31 12.31
CA LEU A 176 -2.85 -20.55 12.24
C LEU A 176 -2.80 -21.32 13.55
N GLU A 177 -1.63 -21.39 14.19
CA GLU A 177 -1.45 -22.06 15.48
C GLU A 177 -2.19 -21.32 16.62
N SER A 178 -2.24 -19.98 16.57
CA SER A 178 -2.98 -19.16 17.55
C SER A 178 -4.48 -19.02 17.24
N GLY A 179 -4.94 -19.52 16.08
CA GLY A 179 -6.35 -19.43 15.66
C GLY A 179 -6.76 -18.04 15.15
N GLU A 180 -5.81 -17.17 14.86
CA GLU A 180 -6.05 -15.82 14.38
C GLU A 180 -6.47 -15.77 12.91
N ALA A 181 -7.06 -14.64 12.48
CA ALA A 181 -7.44 -14.41 11.10
C ALA A 181 -6.23 -14.28 10.19
N ILE A 182 -6.29 -14.90 9.00
CA ILE A 182 -5.21 -14.90 7.99
C ILE A 182 -5.64 -14.33 6.63
N ALA A 183 -6.90 -13.93 6.49
CA ALA A 183 -7.47 -13.42 5.23
C ALA A 183 -6.61 -12.33 4.55
N PRO A 184 -6.04 -11.32 5.25
CA PRO A 184 -5.20 -10.30 4.63
C PRO A 184 -3.93 -10.83 3.97
N PHE A 185 -3.43 -12.00 4.39
CA PHE A 185 -2.19 -12.60 3.91
C PHE A 185 -2.37 -13.45 2.66
N LEU A 186 -3.59 -13.94 2.39
CA LEU A 186 -3.88 -14.91 1.33
C LEU A 186 -3.35 -14.51 -0.06
N PRO A 187 -3.43 -13.23 -0.50
CA PRO A 187 -2.90 -12.80 -1.80
C PRO A 187 -1.38 -12.92 -1.94
N PHE A 188 -0.66 -13.00 -0.82
CA PHE A 188 0.79 -12.90 -0.75
C PHE A 188 1.47 -14.23 -0.39
N LEU A 189 0.69 -15.26 -0.06
CA LEU A 189 1.22 -16.59 0.32
C LEU A 189 1.85 -17.33 -0.85
N SER A 190 2.85 -18.14 -0.56
CA SER A 190 3.30 -19.15 -1.50
C SER A 190 2.19 -20.19 -1.73
N ASN A 191 2.20 -20.85 -2.89
CA ASN A 191 1.26 -21.95 -3.17
C ASN A 191 1.34 -23.07 -2.11
N ALA A 192 2.54 -23.32 -1.58
CA ALA A 192 2.75 -24.33 -0.55
C ALA A 192 2.10 -23.93 0.78
N ALA A 193 2.31 -22.68 1.21
CA ALA A 193 1.74 -22.15 2.44
C ALA A 193 0.22 -22.00 2.34
N LEU A 194 -0.30 -21.55 1.18
CA LEU A 194 -1.73 -21.46 0.92
C LEU A 194 -2.41 -22.83 1.07
N LYS A 195 -1.81 -23.87 0.51
CA LYS A 195 -2.31 -25.26 0.62
C LYS A 195 -2.22 -25.80 2.04
N ALA A 196 -1.13 -25.52 2.75
CA ALA A 196 -0.98 -25.91 4.15
C ALA A 196 -2.03 -25.22 5.04
N ALA A 197 -2.25 -23.92 4.84
CA ALA A 197 -3.27 -23.12 5.55
C ALA A 197 -4.68 -23.64 5.28
N TRP A 198 -5.01 -23.95 4.02
CA TRP A 198 -6.26 -24.59 3.62
C TRP A 198 -6.49 -25.92 4.39
N ASN A 199 -5.50 -26.81 4.35
CA ASN A 199 -5.61 -28.10 5.04
C ASN A 199 -5.81 -27.93 6.55
N THR A 200 -5.06 -27.02 7.17
CA THR A 200 -5.19 -26.73 8.61
C THR A 200 -6.58 -26.20 8.94
N ARG A 201 -7.12 -25.24 8.19
CA ARG A 201 -8.47 -24.70 8.40
C ARG A 201 -9.55 -25.75 8.18
N THR A 202 -9.39 -26.59 7.15
CA THR A 202 -10.32 -27.69 6.88
C THR A 202 -10.34 -28.70 8.01
N THR A 203 -9.19 -29.10 8.55
CA THR A 203 -9.10 -30.05 9.70
C THR A 203 -9.66 -29.46 10.99
N GLN A 204 -9.57 -28.16 11.16
CA GLN A 204 -10.15 -27.42 12.29
C GLN A 204 -11.67 -27.19 12.15
N GLY A 205 -12.26 -27.53 11.00
CA GLY A 205 -13.69 -27.34 10.74
C GLY A 205 -14.09 -25.87 10.48
N HIS A 206 -13.12 -25.01 10.15
CA HIS A 206 -13.39 -23.62 9.79
C HIS A 206 -13.81 -23.50 8.31
N SER A 207 -14.52 -22.40 7.99
CA SER A 207 -14.83 -22.06 6.60
C SER A 207 -13.54 -21.82 5.81
N THR A 208 -13.50 -22.35 4.60
CA THR A 208 -12.37 -22.22 3.67
C THR A 208 -12.72 -21.40 2.43
N ALA A 209 -13.92 -20.79 2.39
CA ALA A 209 -14.39 -20.00 1.26
C ALA A 209 -13.47 -18.81 0.91
N GLU A 210 -12.81 -18.22 1.91
CA GLU A 210 -11.87 -17.10 1.73
C GLU A 210 -10.63 -17.46 0.90
N PHE A 211 -10.28 -18.75 0.80
CA PHE A 211 -9.13 -19.22 0.02
C PHE A 211 -9.42 -19.38 -1.47
N LEU A 212 -10.70 -19.56 -1.85
CA LEU A 212 -11.09 -19.93 -3.21
C LEU A 212 -10.54 -19.01 -4.31
N PRO A 213 -10.50 -17.67 -4.14
CA PRO A 213 -9.93 -16.77 -5.14
C PRO A 213 -8.43 -16.96 -5.39
N PHE A 214 -7.72 -17.62 -4.46
CA PHE A 214 -6.27 -17.72 -4.47
C PHE A 214 -5.77 -19.13 -4.79
N LEU A 215 -6.67 -20.13 -4.74
CA LEU A 215 -6.32 -21.51 -5.10
C LEU A 215 -6.24 -21.69 -6.62
N PRO A 216 -5.34 -22.55 -7.12
CA PRO A 216 -5.35 -22.95 -8.53
C PRO A 216 -6.69 -23.58 -8.92
N THR A 217 -7.25 -23.19 -10.08
CA THR A 217 -8.52 -23.72 -10.58
C THR A 217 -8.55 -25.25 -10.63
N SER A 218 -7.41 -25.90 -10.97
CA SER A 218 -7.29 -27.36 -10.99
C SER A 218 -7.49 -28.01 -9.62
N GLU A 219 -7.06 -27.34 -8.54
CA GLU A 219 -7.30 -27.84 -7.17
C GLU A 219 -8.74 -27.63 -6.75
N ILE A 220 -9.33 -26.48 -7.10
CA ILE A 220 -10.75 -26.21 -6.86
C ILE A 220 -11.62 -27.25 -7.55
N ASP A 221 -11.32 -27.57 -8.81
CA ASP A 221 -12.02 -28.60 -9.57
C ASP A 221 -12.00 -29.97 -8.86
N LEU A 222 -10.83 -30.38 -8.38
CA LEU A 222 -10.67 -31.66 -7.67
C LEU A 222 -11.49 -31.69 -6.37
N ILE A 223 -11.41 -30.61 -5.57
CA ILE A 223 -12.13 -30.50 -4.29
C ILE A 223 -13.63 -30.53 -4.52
N ALA A 224 -14.13 -29.72 -5.47
CA ALA A 224 -15.55 -29.63 -5.76
C ALA A 224 -16.15 -30.93 -6.29
N LEU A 225 -15.42 -31.63 -7.16
CA LEU A 225 -15.83 -32.94 -7.70
C LEU A 225 -15.87 -34.00 -6.58
N ASP A 226 -14.84 -34.08 -5.75
CA ASP A 226 -14.77 -35.03 -4.61
C ASP A 226 -15.90 -34.78 -3.60
N ARG A 227 -16.17 -33.51 -3.23
CA ARG A 227 -17.30 -33.15 -2.34
C ARG A 227 -18.65 -33.52 -2.97
N SER A 228 -18.81 -33.26 -4.28
CA SER A 228 -20.03 -33.65 -4.98
C SER A 228 -20.25 -35.17 -4.98
N GLU A 229 -19.19 -35.97 -5.09
CA GLU A 229 -19.25 -37.42 -5.04
C GLU A 229 -19.66 -37.94 -3.65
N ARG A 230 -19.21 -37.28 -2.59
CA ARG A 230 -19.57 -37.57 -1.21
C ARG A 230 -20.95 -37.04 -0.81
N GLY A 231 -21.62 -36.27 -1.67
CA GLY A 231 -22.90 -35.63 -1.37
C GLY A 231 -22.80 -34.44 -0.42
N GLU A 232 -21.59 -33.87 -0.25
CA GLU A 232 -21.34 -32.69 0.56
C GLU A 232 -21.69 -31.40 -0.19
N VAL A 233 -21.78 -30.27 0.56
CA VAL A 233 -22.03 -28.95 -0.04
C VAL A 233 -20.79 -28.49 -0.78
N PHE A 234 -20.95 -28.07 -2.05
CA PHE A 234 -19.88 -27.57 -2.92
C PHE A 234 -20.27 -26.32 -3.72
N ALA A 235 -21.44 -25.74 -3.48
CA ALA A 235 -21.95 -24.61 -4.25
C ALA A 235 -21.02 -23.38 -4.25
N GLU A 236 -20.27 -23.18 -3.16
CA GLU A 236 -19.30 -22.10 -3.00
C GLU A 236 -18.12 -22.18 -3.99
N TYR A 237 -17.83 -23.37 -4.53
CA TYR A 237 -16.72 -23.59 -5.47
C TYR A 237 -17.09 -23.27 -6.93
N LEU A 238 -18.38 -23.29 -7.28
CA LEU A 238 -18.86 -23.16 -8.65
C LEU A 238 -18.34 -21.94 -9.41
N PRO A 239 -18.25 -20.74 -8.80
CA PRO A 239 -17.71 -19.54 -9.48
C PRO A 239 -16.24 -19.65 -9.89
N PHE A 240 -15.50 -20.57 -9.28
CA PHE A 240 -14.05 -20.71 -9.42
C PHE A 240 -13.62 -21.96 -10.20
N MET A 241 -14.59 -22.80 -10.57
CA MET A 241 -14.36 -24.03 -11.32
C MET A 241 -14.09 -23.78 -12.80
N SER A 242 -13.34 -24.68 -13.44
CA SER A 242 -13.18 -24.67 -14.89
C SER A 242 -14.46 -25.14 -15.61
N ASP A 243 -14.64 -24.67 -16.84
CA ASP A 243 -15.73 -25.15 -17.72
C ASP A 243 -15.73 -26.67 -17.86
N GLY A 244 -14.53 -27.28 -17.93
CA GLY A 244 -14.37 -28.72 -18.04
C GLY A 244 -14.88 -29.49 -16.82
N ALA A 245 -14.64 -28.97 -15.62
CA ALA A 245 -15.13 -29.56 -14.37
C ALA A 245 -16.63 -29.34 -14.19
N LEU A 246 -17.13 -28.14 -14.52
CA LEU A 246 -18.56 -27.83 -14.51
C LEU A 246 -19.33 -28.78 -15.45
N MET A 247 -18.80 -29.05 -16.64
CA MET A 247 -19.38 -30.01 -17.59
C MET A 247 -19.37 -31.46 -17.08
N ARG A 248 -18.31 -31.86 -16.35
CA ARG A 248 -18.28 -33.18 -15.71
C ARG A 248 -19.34 -33.30 -14.63
N LEU A 249 -19.44 -32.27 -13.79
CA LEU A 249 -20.45 -32.19 -12.73
C LEU A 249 -21.87 -32.25 -13.29
N LEU A 250 -22.14 -31.51 -14.36
CA LEU A 250 -23.40 -31.50 -15.05
C LEU A 250 -23.79 -32.92 -15.53
N ARG A 251 -22.88 -33.58 -16.27
CA ARG A 251 -23.12 -34.96 -16.78
C ARG A 251 -23.40 -35.95 -15.65
N GLN A 252 -22.61 -35.86 -14.56
CA GLN A 252 -22.76 -36.73 -13.40
C GLN A 252 -24.12 -36.54 -12.74
N ARG A 253 -24.59 -35.27 -12.57
CA ARG A 253 -25.88 -34.99 -11.94
C ARG A 253 -27.07 -35.39 -12.84
N VAL A 254 -26.97 -35.17 -14.13
CA VAL A 254 -27.97 -35.64 -15.09
C VAL A 254 -28.10 -37.17 -15.06
N GLN A 255 -26.98 -37.91 -15.08
CA GLN A 255 -26.98 -39.37 -14.99
C GLN A 255 -27.59 -39.89 -13.66
N ARG A 256 -27.42 -39.14 -12.57
CA ARG A 256 -27.95 -39.47 -11.22
C ARG A 256 -29.36 -38.93 -10.99
N GLN A 257 -30.00 -38.31 -12.01
CA GLN A 257 -31.32 -37.66 -11.91
C GLN A 257 -31.40 -36.62 -10.78
N GLN A 258 -30.31 -35.91 -10.55
CA GLN A 258 -30.20 -34.84 -9.55
C GLN A 258 -30.45 -33.47 -10.16
N SER A 259 -30.93 -32.53 -9.36
CA SER A 259 -31.14 -31.15 -9.81
C SER A 259 -29.86 -30.50 -10.30
N VAL A 260 -29.89 -29.85 -11.46
CA VAL A 260 -28.81 -29.09 -12.08
C VAL A 260 -28.94 -27.58 -11.95
N THR A 261 -30.02 -27.11 -11.32
CA THR A 261 -30.38 -25.69 -11.23
C THR A 261 -29.27 -24.82 -10.70
N MET A 262 -28.51 -25.31 -9.70
CA MET A 262 -27.39 -24.58 -9.10
C MET A 262 -26.20 -24.36 -10.06
N LEU A 263 -26.07 -25.18 -11.10
CA LEU A 263 -24.97 -25.09 -12.07
C LEU A 263 -25.25 -24.08 -13.18
N LEU A 264 -26.53 -23.83 -13.49
CA LEU A 264 -26.95 -23.03 -14.66
C LEU A 264 -26.27 -21.66 -14.76
N PRO A 265 -26.10 -20.88 -13.67
CA PRO A 265 -25.43 -19.58 -13.74
C PRO A 265 -23.95 -19.62 -14.15
N PHE A 266 -23.32 -20.79 -14.00
CA PHE A 266 -21.88 -20.96 -14.18
C PHE A 266 -21.52 -21.77 -15.44
N LEU A 267 -22.53 -22.31 -16.13
CA LEU A 267 -22.33 -23.10 -17.36
C LEU A 267 -22.05 -22.18 -18.56
N PRO A 268 -21.15 -22.58 -19.47
CA PRO A 268 -20.98 -21.89 -20.73
C PRO A 268 -22.26 -21.97 -21.58
N GLU A 269 -22.56 -20.95 -22.41
CA GLU A 269 -23.76 -20.86 -23.24
C GLU A 269 -23.97 -22.11 -24.12
N SER A 270 -22.89 -22.71 -24.63
CA SER A 270 -22.93 -23.93 -25.42
C SER A 270 -23.57 -25.09 -24.67
N ALA A 271 -23.24 -25.21 -23.37
CA ALA A 271 -23.81 -26.26 -22.52
C ALA A 271 -25.27 -26.02 -22.21
N ILE A 272 -25.67 -24.77 -21.99
CA ILE A 272 -27.07 -24.39 -21.74
C ILE A 272 -27.93 -24.69 -22.98
N ARG A 273 -27.43 -24.36 -24.18
CA ARG A 273 -28.13 -24.67 -25.46
C ARG A 273 -28.28 -26.18 -25.68
N GLN A 274 -27.26 -26.96 -25.33
CA GLN A 274 -27.27 -28.42 -25.44
C GLN A 274 -28.26 -29.06 -24.47
N LEU A 275 -28.36 -28.53 -23.24
CA LEU A 275 -29.41 -28.94 -22.29
C LEU A 275 -30.82 -28.62 -22.82
N ALA A 276 -31.03 -27.40 -23.34
CA ALA A 276 -32.32 -26.98 -23.85
C ALA A 276 -32.80 -27.89 -25.01
N SER A 277 -31.89 -28.31 -25.90
CA SER A 277 -32.25 -29.22 -27.02
C SER A 277 -32.65 -30.62 -26.55
N THR A 278 -32.07 -31.11 -25.45
CA THR A 278 -32.45 -32.42 -24.88
C THR A 278 -33.82 -32.45 -24.21
N PHE A 279 -34.35 -31.29 -23.81
CA PHE A 279 -35.69 -31.16 -23.23
C PHE A 279 -36.78 -30.75 -24.24
N THR A 280 -36.40 -30.41 -25.48
CA THR A 280 -37.39 -30.06 -26.56
C THR A 280 -37.71 -31.23 -27.46
N ASP A 281 -37.04 -32.35 -27.34
CA ASP A 281 -37.26 -33.56 -28.16
C ASP A 281 -38.13 -34.62 -27.44
N GLU A 282 -38.77 -34.29 -26.31
CA GLU A 282 -39.84 -35.04 -25.65
C GLU A 282 -41.20 -34.30 -25.83
#